data_0208411d5247c56cc8d8b163964b2a63
#
_entry.id   0208411d5247c56cc8d8b163964b2a63
#
_cell.length_a   1.000
_cell.length_b   1.000
_cell.length_c   1.000
_cell.angle_alpha   90.00
_cell.angle_beta   90.00
_cell.angle_gamma   90.00
#
_symmetry.space_group_name_H-M   'P 1'
#
loop_
_entity.id
_entity.type
_entity.pdbx_description
1 polymer ?
#
loop_
_entity_poly.entity_id
_entity_poly.type
_entity_poly.pdbx_seq_one_letter_code
_entity_poly.pdbx_strand_id
1 'polypeptide(L)'
;MKSFFKTLLASILGVFIAGIIMFFVFIGIMSALVSDMEKATSIEPNSILKLTLENEIVERSSKGILDNIDIGYGQSKQDGLNEILENIEKAKADPNIRGIYLELSIIQASIGTISEIRNALLQF
;
A
#
# COMPACT_ATOMS: atom_id res chain seq x y z
N MET A 1 -46.14 -2.44 36.61
CA MET A 1 -45.06 -3.40 36.32
C MET A 1 -45.00 -3.79 34.83
N LYS A 2 -46.10 -4.06 34.16
CA LYS A 2 -46.11 -4.46 32.72
C LYS A 2 -45.56 -3.35 31.76
N SER A 3 -45.75 -2.09 32.12
CA SER A 3 -45.25 -0.95 31.30
C SER A 3 -43.72 -0.80 31.38
N PHE A 4 -43.14 -1.02 32.54
CA PHE A 4 -41.69 -0.98 32.77
C PHE A 4 -40.96 -2.05 31.96
N PHE A 5 -41.46 -3.27 31.94
CA PHE A 5 -40.87 -4.36 31.17
C PHE A 5 -40.94 -4.08 29.64
N LYS A 6 -42.01 -3.47 29.15
CA LYS A 6 -42.12 -3.10 27.73
C LYS A 6 -41.09 -2.05 27.32
N THR A 7 -40.92 -1.01 28.14
CA THR A 7 -39.92 0.02 27.87
C THR A 7 -38.49 -0.51 27.99
N LEU A 8 -38.21 -1.37 28.98
CA LEU A 8 -36.92 -2.01 29.12
C LEU A 8 -36.57 -2.89 27.90
N LEU A 9 -37.52 -3.70 27.46
CA LEU A 9 -37.33 -4.59 26.31
C LEU A 9 -37.15 -3.78 25.01
N ALA A 10 -37.92 -2.70 24.83
CA ALA A 10 -37.78 -1.82 23.67
C ALA A 10 -36.41 -1.13 23.64
N SER A 11 -35.90 -0.70 24.82
CA SER A 11 -34.58 -0.09 24.93
C SER A 11 -33.45 -1.06 24.57
N ILE A 12 -33.51 -2.29 25.11
CA ILE A 12 -32.51 -3.35 24.80
C ILE A 12 -32.54 -3.66 23.30
N LEU A 13 -33.74 -3.83 22.72
CA LEU A 13 -33.89 -4.09 21.29
C LEU A 13 -33.32 -2.94 20.44
N GLY A 14 -33.58 -1.70 20.83
CA GLY A 14 -33.06 -0.51 20.16
C GLY A 14 -31.53 -0.47 20.15
N VAL A 15 -30.90 -0.72 21.30
CA VAL A 15 -29.43 -0.78 21.40
C VAL A 15 -28.86 -1.91 20.55
N PHE A 16 -29.52 -3.06 20.52
CA PHE A 16 -29.09 -4.19 19.72
C PHE A 16 -29.13 -3.90 18.22
N ILE A 17 -30.24 -3.32 17.75
CA ILE A 17 -30.38 -2.91 16.34
C ILE A 17 -29.36 -1.83 15.98
N ALA A 18 -29.17 -0.82 16.84
CA ALA A 18 -28.14 0.20 16.62
C ALA A 18 -26.73 -0.38 16.52
N GLY A 19 -26.41 -1.36 17.38
CA GLY A 19 -25.13 -2.09 17.34
C GLY A 19 -24.91 -2.83 16.03
N ILE A 20 -25.95 -3.51 15.52
CA ILE A 20 -25.88 -4.20 14.23
C ILE A 20 -25.65 -3.21 13.08
N ILE A 21 -26.38 -2.11 13.04
CA ILE A 21 -26.22 -1.09 12.01
C ILE A 21 -24.79 -0.53 12.05
N MET A 22 -24.30 -0.18 13.25
CA MET A 22 -22.94 0.36 13.41
C MET A 22 -21.87 -0.64 12.97
N PHE A 23 -22.06 -1.92 13.23
CA PHE A 23 -21.17 -3.00 12.79
C PHE A 23 -21.10 -3.09 11.25
N PHE A 24 -22.23 -3.04 10.56
CA PHE A 24 -22.25 -3.04 9.08
C PHE A 24 -21.64 -1.79 8.47
N VAL A 25 -21.86 -0.62 9.09
CA VAL A 25 -21.21 0.63 8.67
C VAL A 25 -19.69 0.52 8.83
N PHE A 26 -19.22 -0.03 9.94
CA PHE A 26 -17.79 -0.24 10.19
C PHE A 26 -17.17 -1.18 9.16
N ILE A 27 -17.82 -2.32 8.86
CA ILE A 27 -17.35 -3.26 7.81
C ILE A 27 -17.33 -2.56 6.45
N GLY A 28 -18.34 -1.77 6.12
CA GLY A 28 -18.40 -1.02 4.87
C GLY A 28 -17.23 -0.03 4.72
N ILE A 29 -16.91 0.71 5.76
CA ILE A 29 -15.78 1.64 5.79
C ILE A 29 -14.46 0.88 5.64
N MET A 30 -14.27 -0.21 6.40
CA MET A 30 -13.07 -1.03 6.31
C MET A 30 -12.89 -1.66 4.93
N SER A 31 -13.97 -2.14 4.33
CA SER A 31 -13.97 -2.69 2.97
C SER A 31 -13.59 -1.64 1.92
N ALA A 32 -14.10 -0.42 2.03
CA ALA A 32 -13.74 0.68 1.13
C ALA A 32 -12.25 1.05 1.24
N LEU A 33 -11.71 1.11 2.46
CA LEU A 33 -10.29 1.40 2.68
C LEU A 33 -9.38 0.31 2.11
N VAL A 34 -9.75 -0.96 2.25
CA VAL A 34 -8.97 -2.08 1.68
C VAL A 34 -9.06 -2.11 0.15
N SER A 35 -10.22 -1.80 -0.43
CA SER A 35 -10.40 -1.76 -1.89
C SER A 35 -9.57 -0.68 -2.57
N ASP A 36 -9.29 0.43 -1.90
CA ASP A 36 -8.40 1.47 -2.44
C ASP A 36 -6.92 1.05 -2.39
N MET A 37 -6.54 0.15 -1.49
CA MET A 37 -5.20 -0.43 -1.43
C MET A 37 -4.96 -1.50 -2.52
N GLU A 38 -6.01 -2.12 -3.03
CA GLU A 38 -5.97 -3.21 -4.03
C GLU A 38 -6.44 -2.78 -5.44
N LYS A 39 -6.43 -1.49 -5.75
CA LYS A 39 -6.60 -1.09 -7.15
C LYS A 39 -5.42 -1.64 -7.95
N ALA A 40 -5.58 -2.87 -8.43
CA ALA A 40 -4.74 -3.40 -9.48
C ALA A 40 -4.80 -2.41 -10.66
N THR A 41 -3.79 -1.56 -10.77
CA THR A 41 -3.66 -0.65 -11.90
C THR A 41 -3.59 -1.52 -13.15
N SER A 42 -4.62 -1.47 -13.98
CA SER A 42 -4.62 -2.16 -15.27
C SER A 42 -3.48 -1.56 -16.10
N ILE A 43 -2.43 -2.35 -16.31
CA ILE A 43 -1.28 -1.93 -17.11
C ILE A 43 -1.66 -2.09 -18.58
N GLU A 44 -1.59 -1.00 -19.33
CA GLU A 44 -1.85 -1.03 -20.77
C GLU A 44 -0.74 -1.76 -21.52
N PRO A 45 -1.06 -2.44 -22.65
CA PRO A 45 -0.06 -3.09 -23.49
C PRO A 45 1.00 -2.10 -23.99
N ASN A 46 2.26 -2.52 -24.01
CA ASN A 46 3.44 -1.72 -24.41
C ASN A 46 3.78 -0.59 -23.43
N SER A 47 3.45 -0.74 -22.15
CA SER A 47 3.85 0.17 -21.10
C SER A 47 5.35 0.10 -20.80
N ILE A 48 5.89 1.18 -20.24
CA ILE A 48 7.27 1.28 -19.76
C ILE A 48 7.22 1.53 -18.25
N LEU A 49 7.93 0.73 -17.49
CA LEU A 49 8.12 0.98 -16.06
C LEU A 49 9.08 2.16 -15.88
N LYS A 50 8.60 3.25 -15.28
CA LYS A 50 9.46 4.34 -14.84
C LYS A 50 9.99 4.02 -13.44
N LEU A 51 11.29 3.82 -13.32
CA LEU A 51 11.99 3.61 -12.07
C LEU A 51 12.78 4.86 -11.70
N THR A 52 12.34 5.55 -10.65
CA THR A 52 12.99 6.77 -10.15
C THR A 52 13.68 6.45 -8.83
N LEU A 53 14.99 6.73 -8.73
CA LEU A 53 15.79 6.50 -7.53
C LEU A 53 16.25 7.86 -6.99
N GLU A 54 15.37 8.51 -6.20
CA GLU A 54 15.61 9.85 -5.63
C GLU A 54 15.83 9.82 -4.12
N ASN A 55 15.34 8.77 -3.46
CA ASN A 55 15.39 8.64 -2.02
C ASN A 55 16.59 7.80 -1.58
N GLU A 56 16.91 7.85 -0.29
CA GLU A 56 17.88 6.93 0.31
C GLU A 56 17.38 5.49 0.18
N ILE A 57 18.22 4.60 -0.36
CA ILE A 57 17.88 3.19 -0.54
C ILE A 57 18.42 2.40 0.64
N VAL A 58 17.50 1.82 1.42
CA VAL A 58 17.79 0.95 2.56
C VAL A 58 17.49 -0.50 2.19
N GLU A 59 18.11 -1.47 2.87
CA GLU A 59 17.88 -2.90 2.58
C GLU A 59 16.41 -3.29 2.73
N ARG A 60 15.72 -2.73 3.73
CA ARG A 60 14.29 -2.92 3.97
C ARG A 60 13.66 -1.59 4.34
N SER A 61 12.67 -1.17 3.58
CA SER A 61 11.82 -0.08 4.06
C SER A 61 10.98 -0.60 5.22
N SER A 62 11.01 0.12 6.32
CA SER A 62 10.07 -0.13 7.42
C SER A 62 8.72 0.51 7.03
N LYS A 63 7.95 -0.10 6.15
CA LYS A 63 6.55 0.31 5.94
C LYS A 63 5.76 0.00 7.19
N GLY A 64 5.76 0.94 8.14
CA GLY A 64 4.78 0.94 9.22
C GLY A 64 3.39 1.22 8.66
N ILE A 65 2.36 0.70 9.32
CA ILE A 65 0.95 1.01 8.98
C ILE A 65 0.70 2.53 8.98
N LEU A 66 1.58 3.31 9.61
CA LEU A 66 1.51 4.75 9.74
C LEU A 66 2.24 5.53 8.63
N ASP A 67 3.02 4.87 7.77
CA ASP A 67 3.76 5.55 6.68
C ASP A 67 2.83 6.07 5.57
N ASN A 68 1.60 5.54 5.51
CA ASN A 68 0.55 6.04 4.62
C ASN A 68 -0.22 7.23 5.20
N ILE A 69 0.06 7.61 6.46
CA ILE A 69 -0.56 8.78 7.09
C ILE A 69 0.49 9.89 7.05
N ASP A 70 0.31 10.84 6.16
CA ASP A 70 1.12 12.07 6.10
C ASP A 70 0.85 12.93 7.35
N ILE A 71 1.56 12.63 8.44
CA ILE A 71 1.43 13.35 9.72
C ILE A 71 2.31 14.62 9.74
N GLY A 72 2.81 15.05 8.58
CA GLY A 72 3.51 16.36 8.45
C GLY A 72 4.84 16.47 9.21
N TYR A 73 5.33 15.42 9.82
CA TYR A 73 6.68 15.36 10.39
C TYR A 73 7.60 14.66 9.38
N GLY A 74 8.46 15.43 8.76
CA GLY A 74 9.45 15.09 7.74
C GLY A 74 10.16 13.74 7.93
N GLN A 75 9.46 12.64 7.65
CA GLN A 75 10.11 11.36 7.44
C GLN A 75 10.71 11.42 6.03
N SER A 76 12.03 11.34 5.94
CA SER A 76 12.70 11.13 4.66
C SER A 76 12.13 9.85 4.04
N LYS A 77 11.47 9.97 2.89
CA LYS A 77 11.03 8.80 2.13
C LYS A 77 12.26 7.95 1.87
N GLN A 78 12.23 6.71 2.35
CA GLN A 78 13.27 5.71 2.09
C GLN A 78 12.68 4.64 1.19
N ASP A 79 13.44 4.25 0.18
CA ASP A 79 13.05 3.18 -0.72
C ASP A 79 13.70 1.87 -0.26
N GLY A 80 12.93 0.80 -0.17
CA GLY A 80 13.44 -0.51 0.18
C GLY A 80 14.05 -1.20 -1.04
N LEU A 81 15.30 -1.68 -0.91
CA LEU A 81 15.95 -2.47 -1.96
C LEU A 81 15.08 -3.66 -2.37
N ASN A 82 14.54 -4.39 -1.39
CA ASN A 82 13.68 -5.54 -1.67
C ASN A 82 12.46 -5.17 -2.52
N GLU A 83 11.86 -4.01 -2.29
CA GLU A 83 10.72 -3.53 -3.08
C GLU A 83 11.11 -3.15 -4.50
N ILE A 84 12.27 -2.51 -4.66
CA ILE A 84 12.81 -2.17 -5.98
C ILE A 84 13.04 -3.45 -6.79
N LEU A 85 13.69 -4.45 -6.21
CA LEU A 85 13.96 -5.73 -6.86
C LEU A 85 12.66 -6.48 -7.20
N GLU A 86 11.71 -6.53 -6.27
CA GLU A 86 10.40 -7.16 -6.50
C GLU A 86 9.62 -6.47 -7.63
N ASN A 87 9.67 -5.14 -7.70
CA ASN A 87 9.01 -4.37 -8.76
C ASN A 87 9.65 -4.63 -10.14
N ILE A 88 10.98 -4.76 -10.20
CA ILE A 88 11.68 -5.13 -11.44
C ILE A 88 11.28 -6.55 -11.86
N GLU A 89 11.21 -7.49 -10.93
CA GLU A 89 10.82 -8.88 -11.21
C GLU A 89 9.36 -8.97 -11.66
N LYS A 90 8.45 -8.26 -11.02
CA LYS A 90 7.04 -8.15 -11.45
C LYS A 90 6.92 -7.55 -12.85
N ALA A 91 7.68 -6.49 -13.13
CA ALA A 91 7.69 -5.87 -14.44
C ALA A 91 8.21 -6.82 -15.53
N LYS A 92 9.24 -7.61 -15.24
CA LYS A 92 9.78 -8.63 -16.12
C LYS A 92 8.74 -9.73 -16.44
N ALA A 93 7.93 -10.11 -15.45
CA ALA A 93 6.90 -11.15 -15.61
C ALA A 93 5.63 -10.63 -16.32
N ASP A 94 5.42 -9.32 -16.41
CA ASP A 94 4.21 -8.75 -17.02
C ASP A 94 4.40 -8.57 -18.53
N PRO A 95 3.58 -9.25 -19.36
CA PRO A 95 3.68 -9.15 -20.82
C PRO A 95 3.34 -7.77 -21.38
N ASN A 96 2.70 -6.91 -20.59
CA ASN A 96 2.34 -5.55 -20.98
C ASN A 96 3.49 -4.58 -20.84
N ILE A 97 4.53 -4.91 -20.05
CA ILE A 97 5.69 -4.05 -19.82
C ILE A 97 6.80 -4.42 -20.80
N ARG A 98 7.25 -3.45 -21.60
CA ARG A 98 8.24 -3.64 -22.66
C ARG A 98 9.62 -3.14 -22.33
N GLY A 99 9.76 -2.39 -21.23
CA GLY A 99 11.05 -1.83 -20.86
C GLY A 99 11.00 -1.07 -19.57
N ILE A 100 12.18 -0.68 -19.09
CA ILE A 100 12.35 0.16 -17.90
C ILE A 100 12.99 1.48 -18.32
N TYR A 101 12.35 2.59 -17.94
CA TYR A 101 12.94 3.93 -18.00
C TYR A 101 13.53 4.26 -16.65
N LEU A 102 14.86 4.30 -16.58
CA LEU A 102 15.59 4.59 -15.36
C LEU A 102 15.87 6.09 -15.24
N GLU A 103 15.28 6.75 -14.26
CA GLU A 103 15.54 8.14 -13.93
C GLU A 103 16.39 8.21 -12.67
N LEU A 104 17.60 8.69 -12.82
CA LEU A 104 18.57 8.76 -11.74
C LEU A 104 18.79 10.21 -11.33
N SER A 105 18.77 10.43 -10.01
CA SER A 105 19.29 11.62 -9.35
C SER A 105 20.59 11.26 -8.60
N ILE A 106 20.85 11.90 -7.48
CA ILE A 106 21.96 11.50 -6.59
C ILE A 106 21.51 10.27 -5.80
N ILE A 107 22.09 9.11 -6.14
CA ILE A 107 21.73 7.85 -5.47
C ILE A 107 22.42 7.81 -4.11
N GLN A 108 21.62 7.75 -3.05
CA GLN A 108 22.09 7.53 -1.68
C GLN A 108 21.91 6.05 -1.33
N ALA A 109 22.92 5.25 -1.67
CA ALA A 109 22.90 3.80 -1.44
C ALA A 109 24.31 3.25 -1.28
N SER A 110 24.43 2.05 -0.69
CA SER A 110 25.68 1.33 -0.64
C SER A 110 26.09 0.79 -2.02
N ILE A 111 27.37 0.54 -2.24
CA ILE A 111 27.87 -0.06 -3.50
C ILE A 111 27.24 -1.44 -3.72
N GLY A 112 27.00 -2.23 -2.66
CA GLY A 112 26.32 -3.51 -2.74
C GLY A 112 24.91 -3.37 -3.26
N THR A 113 24.13 -2.45 -2.69
CA THR A 113 22.76 -2.13 -3.09
C THR A 113 22.69 -1.73 -4.57
N ILE A 114 23.59 -0.85 -5.02
CA ILE A 114 23.65 -0.43 -6.42
C ILE A 114 23.98 -1.61 -7.35
N SER A 115 24.86 -2.51 -6.91
CA SER A 115 25.23 -3.71 -7.68
C SER A 115 24.05 -4.67 -7.83
N GLU A 116 23.24 -4.85 -6.81
CA GLU A 116 22.05 -5.69 -6.86
C GLU A 116 20.98 -5.13 -7.80
N ILE A 117 20.70 -3.82 -7.70
CA ILE A 117 19.76 -3.16 -8.62
C ILE A 117 20.26 -3.28 -10.06
N ARG A 118 21.56 -3.02 -10.31
CA ARG A 118 22.15 -3.19 -11.63
C ARG A 118 21.97 -4.61 -12.17
N ASN A 119 22.22 -5.61 -11.34
CA ASN A 119 22.08 -7.01 -11.75
C ASN A 119 20.62 -7.37 -12.07
N ALA A 120 19.67 -6.87 -11.30
CA ALA A 120 18.25 -7.06 -11.57
C ALA A 120 17.84 -6.41 -12.91
N LEU A 121 18.32 -5.19 -13.18
CA LEU A 121 18.08 -4.49 -14.45
C LEU A 121 18.70 -5.20 -15.66
N LEU A 122 19.86 -5.86 -15.50
CA LEU A 122 20.49 -6.63 -16.56
C LEU A 122 19.77 -7.95 -16.86
N GLN A 123 18.97 -8.44 -15.90
CA GLN A 123 18.19 -9.67 -16.06
C GLN A 123 16.77 -9.41 -16.57
N PHE A 124 16.33 -8.16 -16.61
CA PHE A 124 15.04 -7.76 -17.16
C PHE A 124 15.00 -8.03 -18.68
#